data_809d19c3377d78d5ffea595d4326f799
#
_entry.id   809d19c3377d78d5ffea595d4326f799
#
_cell.length_a   1.000
_cell.length_b   1.000
_cell.length_c   1.000
_cell.angle_alpha   90.00
_cell.angle_beta   90.00
_cell.angle_gamma   90.00
#
_symmetry.space_group_name_H-M   'P 1'
#
loop_
_entity.id
_entity.type
_entity.pdbx_description
1 polymer ?
#
loop_
_entity_poly.entity_id
_entity_poly.type
_entity_poly.pdbx_seq_one_letter_code
_entity_poly.pdbx_strand_id
1 'polypeptide(L)'
;STNVHHVLVYPCLSVQPPLQQLRAVRPLAANKTLTEIWHFKLKGAPEGIYDRSLAYYYHVNAPSTMVNADDLNNFRACQDGLELEGGRDWVSFHRNAGQDPIEDGVTTSVTGMSEQPMRNMFSAWKEYMTAGDK
;
A
#
# COMPACT_ATOMS: atom_id res chain seq x y z
N SER A 1 -8.38 -15.99 14.83
CA SER A 1 -7.26 -15.86 13.90
C SER A 1 -7.41 -14.54 13.16
N THR A 2 -6.47 -13.64 13.31
CA THR A 2 -6.40 -12.40 12.53
C THR A 2 -6.06 -12.77 11.10
N ASN A 3 -7.03 -12.64 10.19
CA ASN A 3 -6.76 -12.76 8.76
C ASN A 3 -6.02 -11.50 8.29
N VAL A 4 -4.70 -11.56 8.27
CA VAL A 4 -3.89 -10.48 7.69
C VAL A 4 -3.96 -10.60 6.18
N HIS A 5 -4.68 -9.67 5.55
CA HIS A 5 -4.87 -9.65 4.10
C HIS A 5 -3.82 -8.83 3.37
N HIS A 6 -3.30 -7.80 4.01
CA HIS A 6 -2.36 -6.88 3.40
C HIS A 6 -1.48 -6.23 4.48
N VAL A 7 -0.18 -6.30 4.31
CA VAL A 7 0.81 -5.65 5.17
C VAL A 7 1.57 -4.61 4.36
N LEU A 8 1.54 -3.38 4.81
CA LEU A 8 2.37 -2.31 4.26
C LEU A 8 3.56 -2.11 5.20
N VAL A 9 4.75 -2.25 4.66
CA VAL A 9 6.00 -1.95 5.34
C VAL A 9 6.57 -0.69 4.70
N TYR A 10 6.38 0.42 5.40
CA TYR A 10 6.82 1.73 4.93
C TYR A 10 8.36 1.75 4.75
N PRO A 11 8.90 2.39 3.71
CA PRO A 11 8.18 3.16 2.68
C PRO A 11 7.79 2.39 1.42
N CYS A 12 8.37 1.23 1.15
CA CYS A 12 8.42 0.71 -0.22
C CYS A 12 7.98 -0.74 -0.37
N LEU A 13 7.46 -1.39 0.67
CA LEU A 13 7.13 -2.80 0.61
C LEU A 13 5.67 -3.07 0.96
N SER A 14 5.03 -3.90 0.17
CA SER A 14 3.70 -4.43 0.44
C SER A 14 3.71 -5.95 0.31
N VAL A 15 3.12 -6.61 1.30
CA VAL A 15 3.01 -8.07 1.34
C VAL A 15 1.54 -8.44 1.38
N GLN A 16 1.14 -9.33 0.49
CA GLN A 16 -0.22 -9.86 0.39
C GLN A 16 -0.19 -11.38 0.57
N PRO A 17 -0.19 -11.88 1.82
CA PRO A 17 -0.03 -13.31 2.09
C PRO A 17 -1.06 -14.20 1.39
N PRO A 18 -2.36 -13.84 1.32
CA PRO A 18 -3.35 -14.68 0.65
C PRO A 18 -3.08 -14.84 -0.86
N LEU A 19 -2.42 -13.87 -1.48
CA LEU A 19 -2.06 -13.89 -2.89
C LEU A 19 -0.63 -14.39 -3.13
N GLN A 20 0.08 -14.76 -2.06
CA GLN A 20 1.50 -15.14 -2.13
C GLN A 20 2.32 -14.13 -2.93
N GLN A 21 2.07 -12.85 -2.68
CA GLN A 21 2.60 -11.74 -3.46
C GLN A 21 3.35 -10.75 -2.58
N LEU A 22 4.46 -10.27 -3.11
CA LEU A 22 5.24 -9.19 -2.55
C LEU A 22 5.39 -8.11 -3.62
N ARG A 23 5.15 -6.86 -3.25
CA ARG A 23 5.33 -5.71 -4.13
C ARG A 23 6.39 -4.80 -3.56
N ALA A 24 7.42 -4.51 -4.36
CA ALA A 24 8.44 -3.54 -4.04
C ALA A 24 8.25 -2.29 -4.90
N VAL A 25 8.15 -1.13 -4.26
CA VAL A 25 7.97 0.17 -4.92
C VAL A 25 9.32 0.88 -4.96
N ARG A 26 9.79 1.18 -6.16
CA ARG A 26 11.08 1.88 -6.37
C ARG A 26 10.84 3.24 -7.02
N PRO A 27 11.09 4.34 -6.33
CA PRO A 27 11.09 5.66 -6.95
C PRO A 27 12.30 5.75 -7.89
N LEU A 28 12.06 6.05 -9.16
CA LEU A 28 13.11 6.24 -10.18
C LEU A 28 13.39 7.72 -10.45
N ALA A 29 12.35 8.54 -10.36
CA ALA A 29 12.40 10.00 -10.49
C ALA A 29 11.19 10.60 -9.78
N ALA A 30 11.11 11.91 -9.68
CA ALA A 30 10.01 12.62 -9.01
C ALA A 30 8.62 12.24 -9.58
N ASN A 31 8.56 11.93 -10.87
CA ASN A 31 7.34 11.55 -11.59
C ASN A 31 7.39 10.14 -12.18
N LYS A 32 8.27 9.28 -11.69
CA LYS A 32 8.42 7.92 -12.22
C LYS A 32 8.69 6.91 -11.12
N THR A 33 7.82 5.95 -11.02
CA THR A 33 7.90 4.85 -10.05
C THR A 33 7.85 3.51 -10.77
N LEU A 34 8.70 2.58 -10.33
CA LEU A 34 8.67 1.18 -10.74
C LEU A 34 8.05 0.35 -9.61
N THR A 35 7.03 -0.42 -9.91
CA THR A 35 6.49 -1.43 -8.99
C THR A 35 6.88 -2.82 -9.50
N GLU A 36 7.68 -3.52 -8.72
CA GLU A 36 8.04 -4.90 -8.97
C GLU A 36 7.10 -5.81 -8.18
N ILE A 37 6.53 -6.80 -8.85
CA ILE A 37 5.61 -7.76 -8.24
C ILE A 37 6.25 -9.14 -8.30
N TRP A 38 6.43 -9.74 -7.11
CA TRP A 38 7.02 -11.05 -6.93
C TRP A 38 5.97 -12.02 -6.41
N HIS A 39 5.83 -13.15 -7.09
CA HIS A 39 5.02 -14.27 -6.62
C HIS A 39 5.92 -15.36 -6.07
N PHE A 40 5.51 -15.95 -4.96
CA PHE A 40 6.27 -17.04 -4.34
C PHE A 40 5.34 -18.19 -3.96
N LYS A 41 5.85 -19.39 -4.15
CA LYS A 41 5.17 -20.61 -3.74
C LYS A 41 5.56 -20.95 -2.31
N LEU A 42 4.59 -21.04 -1.42
CA LEU A 42 4.83 -21.47 -0.05
C LEU A 42 5.21 -22.94 -0.02
N LYS A 43 6.36 -23.25 0.57
CA LYS A 43 6.82 -24.62 0.74
C LYS A 43 5.88 -25.37 1.68
N GLY A 44 5.37 -26.52 1.26
CA GLY A 44 4.42 -27.34 2.03
C GLY A 44 2.97 -26.88 1.95
N ALA A 45 2.64 -25.83 1.19
CA ALA A 45 1.26 -25.48 0.92
C ALA A 45 0.57 -26.54 0.03
N PRO A 46 -0.74 -26.71 0.16
CA PRO A 46 -1.50 -27.61 -0.73
C PRO A 46 -1.33 -27.25 -2.19
N GLU A 47 -1.33 -28.26 -3.06
CA GLU A 47 -1.28 -28.03 -4.51
C GLU A 47 -2.43 -27.15 -4.99
N GLY A 48 -2.19 -26.39 -6.02
CA GLY A 48 -3.18 -25.50 -6.64
C GLY A 48 -3.39 -24.15 -5.92
N ILE A 49 -2.87 -23.93 -4.70
CA ILE A 49 -2.97 -22.60 -4.05
C ILE A 49 -2.17 -21.58 -4.84
N TYR A 50 -0.95 -21.92 -5.23
CA TYR A 50 -0.09 -21.04 -6.01
C TYR A 50 -0.69 -20.73 -7.39
N ASP A 51 -1.21 -21.75 -8.07
CA ASP A 51 -1.81 -21.59 -9.39
C ASP A 51 -3.05 -20.69 -9.34
N ARG A 52 -3.87 -20.81 -8.28
CA ARG A 52 -5.00 -19.91 -8.05
C ARG A 52 -4.55 -18.47 -7.78
N SER A 53 -3.49 -18.27 -7.02
CA SER A 53 -2.90 -16.95 -6.80
C SER A 53 -2.42 -16.31 -8.11
N LEU A 54 -1.73 -17.08 -8.95
CA LEU A 54 -1.29 -16.59 -10.26
C LEU A 54 -2.47 -16.31 -11.19
N ALA A 55 -3.45 -17.19 -11.24
CA ALA A 55 -4.66 -16.98 -12.05
C ALA A 55 -5.38 -15.68 -11.61
N TYR A 56 -5.53 -15.46 -10.32
CA TYR A 56 -6.10 -14.21 -9.80
C TYR A 56 -5.29 -13.00 -10.24
N TYR A 57 -3.95 -13.05 -10.13
CA TYR A 57 -3.09 -11.97 -10.57
C TYR A 57 -3.29 -11.65 -12.05
N TYR A 58 -3.26 -12.66 -12.91
CA TYR A 58 -3.41 -12.47 -14.35
C TYR A 58 -4.80 -11.96 -14.76
N HIS A 59 -5.82 -12.23 -13.97
CA HIS A 59 -7.18 -11.75 -14.27
C HIS A 59 -7.52 -10.40 -13.65
N VAL A 60 -6.85 -10.03 -12.55
CA VAL A 60 -7.23 -8.83 -11.78
C VAL A 60 -6.11 -7.81 -11.70
N ASN A 61 -4.89 -8.24 -11.39
CA ASN A 61 -3.79 -7.35 -11.02
C ASN A 61 -2.71 -7.19 -12.11
N ALA A 62 -2.79 -7.90 -13.23
CA ALA A 62 -1.84 -7.69 -14.31
C ALA A 62 -2.10 -6.34 -15.01
N PRO A 63 -1.06 -5.67 -15.54
CA PRO A 63 -1.20 -4.34 -16.17
C PRO A 63 -2.19 -4.29 -17.33
N SER A 64 -2.44 -5.43 -17.98
CA SER A 64 -3.39 -5.56 -19.09
C SER A 64 -4.84 -5.81 -18.64
N THR A 65 -5.09 -5.90 -17.34
CA THR A 65 -6.45 -6.11 -16.81
C THR A 65 -7.17 -4.77 -16.62
N MET A 66 -8.49 -4.82 -16.65
CA MET A 66 -9.30 -3.63 -16.46
C MET A 66 -9.08 -2.97 -15.09
N VAL A 67 -8.92 -3.77 -14.04
CA VAL A 67 -8.74 -3.26 -12.66
C VAL A 67 -7.39 -2.54 -12.52
N ASN A 68 -6.30 -3.17 -12.93
CA ASN A 68 -4.99 -2.56 -12.77
C ASN A 68 -4.73 -1.42 -13.79
N ALA A 69 -5.32 -1.47 -14.96
CA ALA A 69 -5.26 -0.36 -15.91
C ALA A 69 -5.93 0.90 -15.35
N ASP A 70 -7.04 0.75 -14.63
CA ASP A 70 -7.72 1.85 -13.92
C ASP A 70 -6.83 2.42 -12.81
N ASP A 71 -6.23 1.56 -11.97
CA ASP A 71 -5.29 1.96 -10.92
C ASP A 71 -4.10 2.74 -11.49
N LEU A 72 -3.51 2.26 -12.59
CA LEU A 72 -2.36 2.93 -13.24
C LEU A 72 -2.75 4.31 -13.79
N ASN A 73 -3.96 4.44 -14.34
CA ASN A 73 -4.47 5.73 -14.77
C ASN A 73 -4.70 6.68 -13.59
N ASN A 74 -5.22 6.17 -12.48
CA ASN A 74 -5.40 6.94 -11.25
C ASN A 74 -4.06 7.42 -10.67
N PHE A 75 -3.03 6.57 -10.65
CA PHE A 75 -1.69 6.99 -10.21
C PHE A 75 -1.13 8.10 -11.09
N ARG A 76 -1.33 8.02 -12.40
CA ARG A 76 -0.92 9.07 -13.31
C ARG A 76 -1.70 10.36 -13.05
N ALA A 77 -3.01 10.29 -12.92
CA ALA A 77 -3.85 11.46 -12.65
C ALA A 77 -3.47 12.14 -11.31
N CYS A 78 -3.14 11.35 -10.28
CA CYS A 78 -2.61 11.88 -9.02
C CYS A 78 -1.28 12.62 -9.22
N GLN A 79 -0.36 12.06 -10.02
CA GLN A 79 0.92 12.70 -10.32
C GLN A 79 0.71 14.01 -11.08
N ASP A 80 -0.12 13.99 -12.12
CA ASP A 80 -0.45 15.18 -12.90
C ASP A 80 -1.07 16.27 -12.00
N GLY A 81 -1.95 15.87 -11.05
CA GLY A 81 -2.54 16.78 -10.08
C GLY A 81 -1.53 17.37 -9.08
N LEU A 82 -0.55 16.60 -8.64
CA LEU A 82 0.52 17.07 -7.74
C LEU A 82 1.51 18.01 -8.42
N GLU A 83 1.64 17.96 -9.73
CA GLU A 83 2.48 18.87 -10.52
C GLU A 83 1.82 20.24 -10.77
N LEU A 84 0.52 20.36 -10.54
CA LEU A 84 -0.20 21.65 -10.70
C LEU A 84 0.13 22.60 -9.53
N GLU A 85 0.30 23.87 -9.83
CA GLU A 85 0.56 24.91 -8.81
C GLU A 85 -0.56 25.06 -7.78
N GLY A 86 -1.80 24.76 -8.16
CA GLY A 86 -2.98 24.76 -7.28
C GLY A 86 -3.09 23.53 -6.37
N GLY A 87 -2.26 22.50 -6.54
CA GLY A 87 -2.29 21.26 -5.76
C GLY A 87 -1.66 21.35 -4.36
N ARG A 88 -1.44 22.56 -3.83
CA ARG A 88 -0.80 22.80 -2.52
C ARG A 88 -1.78 22.89 -1.35
N ASP A 89 -3.03 22.56 -1.57
CA ASP A 89 -4.05 22.58 -0.52
C ASP A 89 -3.82 21.47 0.50
N TRP A 90 -4.19 21.77 1.75
CA TRP A 90 -4.08 20.81 2.82
C TRP A 90 -5.08 19.65 2.62
N VAL A 91 -4.60 18.44 2.74
CA VAL A 91 -5.44 17.25 2.80
C VAL A 91 -5.57 16.82 4.26
N SER A 92 -6.80 16.60 4.71
CA SER A 92 -7.08 16.18 6.09
C SER A 92 -7.38 14.69 6.16
N PHE A 93 -6.71 13.98 7.06
CA PHE A 93 -6.96 12.58 7.40
C PHE A 93 -7.58 12.47 8.79
N HIS A 94 -8.73 13.12 9.01
CA HIS A 94 -9.34 13.27 10.33
C HIS A 94 -10.37 12.20 10.67
N ARG A 95 -10.79 11.37 9.71
CA ARG A 95 -11.81 10.34 9.96
C ARG A 95 -11.33 9.36 11.02
N ASN A 96 -12.08 9.28 12.12
CA ASN A 96 -11.75 8.51 13.33
C ASN A 96 -10.43 8.91 14.03
N ALA A 97 -9.90 10.11 13.78
CA ALA A 97 -8.73 10.58 14.49
C ALA A 97 -9.02 10.69 16.01
N GLY A 98 -8.15 10.13 16.83
CA GLY A 98 -8.28 10.09 18.28
C GLY A 98 -9.31 9.07 18.81
N GLN A 99 -9.90 8.25 17.95
CA GLN A 99 -10.84 7.18 18.35
C GLN A 99 -10.22 5.78 18.25
N ASP A 100 -9.03 5.68 17.69
CA ASP A 100 -8.35 4.40 17.50
C ASP A 100 -7.64 4.01 18.82
N PRO A 101 -7.97 2.85 19.44
CA PRO A 101 -7.32 2.40 20.66
C PRO A 101 -5.85 2.07 20.42
N ILE A 102 -5.03 2.33 21.43
CA ILE A 102 -3.61 2.00 21.44
C ILE A 102 -3.36 0.97 22.55
N GLU A 103 -2.91 -0.21 22.19
CA GLU A 103 -2.57 -1.29 23.10
C GLU A 103 -1.14 -1.77 22.78
N ASP A 104 -0.28 -1.80 23.79
CA ASP A 104 1.13 -2.22 23.65
C ASP A 104 1.90 -1.51 22.51
N GLY A 105 1.61 -0.23 22.27
CA GLY A 105 2.22 0.55 21.20
C GLY A 105 1.66 0.28 19.81
N VAL A 106 0.64 -0.56 19.72
CA VAL A 106 -0.06 -0.86 18.45
C VAL A 106 -1.38 -0.10 18.41
N THR A 107 -1.56 0.72 17.38
CA THR A 107 -2.83 1.39 17.15
C THR A 107 -3.73 0.49 16.29
N THR A 108 -4.92 0.22 16.80
CA THR A 108 -5.90 -0.63 16.10
C THR A 108 -7.13 0.19 15.74
N SER A 109 -7.56 0.12 14.50
CA SER A 109 -8.82 0.74 14.11
C SER A 109 -10.00 -0.21 14.32
N VAL A 110 -11.05 0.28 14.95
CA VAL A 110 -12.30 -0.46 15.17
C VAL A 110 -13.20 -0.49 13.93
N THR A 111 -12.84 0.26 12.90
CA THR A 111 -13.59 0.35 11.63
C THR A 111 -12.66 0.35 10.44
N GLY A 112 -13.04 -0.40 9.39
CA GLY A 112 -12.32 -0.39 8.11
C GLY A 112 -12.39 0.94 7.35
N MET A 113 -13.18 1.89 7.83
CA MET A 113 -13.33 3.23 7.24
C MET A 113 -12.42 4.29 7.88
N SER A 114 -11.63 3.93 8.88
CA SER A 114 -10.68 4.86 9.50
C SER A 114 -9.55 5.23 8.53
N GLU A 115 -9.09 6.48 8.63
CA GLU A 115 -7.91 6.97 7.89
C GLU A 115 -6.59 6.74 8.67
N GLN A 116 -6.63 5.90 9.69
CA GLN A 116 -5.46 5.53 10.47
C GLN A 116 -4.27 5.05 9.61
N PRO A 117 -4.44 4.19 8.58
CA PRO A 117 -3.31 3.76 7.75
C PRO A 117 -2.59 4.93 7.06
N MET A 118 -3.35 5.95 6.62
CA MET A 118 -2.80 7.16 6.01
C MET A 118 -2.04 7.99 7.05
N ARG A 119 -2.62 8.18 8.24
CA ARG A 119 -1.94 8.88 9.35
C ARG A 119 -0.65 8.19 9.75
N ASN A 120 -0.64 6.87 9.85
CA ASN A 120 0.56 6.09 10.17
C ASN A 120 1.64 6.24 9.10
N MET A 121 1.27 6.22 7.82
CA MET A 121 2.19 6.42 6.71
C MET A 121 2.86 7.80 6.77
N PHE A 122 2.09 8.86 7.00
CA PHE A 122 2.63 10.21 7.10
C PHE A 122 3.43 10.44 8.40
N SER A 123 3.07 9.76 9.49
CA SER A 123 3.89 9.78 10.72
C SER A 123 5.25 9.13 10.48
N ALA A 124 5.28 7.98 9.84
CA ALA A 124 6.52 7.31 9.48
C ALA A 124 7.36 8.17 8.52
N TRP A 125 6.74 8.79 7.51
CA TRP A 125 7.42 9.72 6.61
C TRP A 125 8.08 10.87 7.38
N LYS A 126 7.35 11.48 8.32
CA LYS A 126 7.88 12.56 9.16
C LYS A 126 9.10 12.09 9.96
N GLU A 127 9.03 10.91 10.57
CA GLU A 127 10.15 10.33 11.33
C GLU A 127 11.39 10.14 10.44
N TYR A 128 11.22 9.59 9.25
CA TYR A 128 12.32 9.41 8.29
C TYR A 128 12.93 10.74 7.87
N MET A 129 12.11 11.76 7.62
CA MET A 129 12.59 13.07 7.16
C MET A 129 13.28 13.87 8.26
N THR A 130 12.95 13.62 9.53
CA THR A 130 13.54 14.35 10.68
C THR A 130 14.62 13.56 11.43
N ALA A 131 14.89 12.32 11.04
CA ALA A 131 15.87 11.46 11.72
C ALA A 131 17.34 11.96 11.61
N GLY A 132 17.64 12.82 10.64
CA GLY A 132 18.97 13.40 10.44
C GLY A 132 19.28 14.63 11.29
N ASP A 133 18.30 15.16 12.02
CA ASP A 133 18.42 16.41 12.81
C ASP A 133 18.75 16.13 14.30
N LYS A 134 19.19 14.90 14.65
CA LYS A 134 19.56 14.50 16.02
C LYS A 134 21.06 14.28 16.17
#